data_db8fdcdd1fa721f2325fd0a39acca195
#
_entry.id   db8fdcdd1fa721f2325fd0a39acca195
#
_cell.length_a   1.000
_cell.length_b   1.000
_cell.length_c   1.000
_cell.angle_alpha   90.00
_cell.angle_beta   90.00
_cell.angle_gamma   90.00
#
_symmetry.space_group_name_H-M   'P 1'
#
loop_
_entity.id
_entity.type
_entity.pdbx_description
1 polymer ?
#
loop_
_entity_poly.entity_id
_entity_poly.type
_entity_poly.pdbx_seq_one_letter_code
_entity_poly.pdbx_strand_id
1 'polypeptide(L)'
;MASITVRFYSIYRLYLGIDRLSLEADDLGEALAQMEERFGSRLREQLQMRGIELDQKMQDFSLILLDGINIRNLVETKLREGSVLHIFPPSAGG
;
A
#
# COMPACT_ATOMS: atom_id res chain seq x y z
N MET A 1 3.83 -18.26 -7.50
CA MET A 1 3.65 -16.85 -7.10
C MET A 1 2.73 -16.16 -8.08
N ALA A 2 1.94 -15.24 -7.57
CA ALA A 2 1.08 -14.41 -8.42
C ALA A 2 1.78 -13.11 -8.77
N SER A 3 1.66 -12.69 -10.03
CA SER A 3 2.11 -11.36 -10.45
C SER A 3 0.94 -10.41 -10.25
N ILE A 4 1.15 -9.37 -9.45
CA ILE A 4 0.11 -8.41 -9.14
C ILE A 4 0.60 -7.00 -9.48
N THR A 5 -0.35 -6.08 -9.58
CA THR A 5 -0.06 -4.66 -9.80
C THR A 5 -0.39 -3.91 -8.53
N VAL A 6 0.51 -3.02 -8.11
CA VAL A 6 0.27 -2.10 -7.00
C VAL A 6 0.10 -0.72 -7.59
N ARG A 7 -0.97 -0.03 -7.22
CA ARG A 7 -1.24 1.34 -7.69
C ARG A 7 -1.29 2.29 -6.52
N PHE A 8 -0.60 3.40 -6.67
CA PHE A 8 -0.60 4.46 -5.67
C PHE A 8 -1.46 5.62 -6.15
N TYR A 9 -2.14 6.26 -5.22
CA TYR A 9 -3.11 7.31 -5.54
C TYR A 9 -2.79 8.60 -4.80
N SER A 10 -3.29 9.71 -5.35
CA SER A 10 -3.23 11.00 -4.70
C SER A 10 -1.79 11.39 -4.37
N ILE A 11 -1.55 11.93 -3.18
CA ILE A 11 -0.22 12.42 -2.79
C ILE A 11 0.83 11.31 -2.70
N TYR A 12 0.42 10.05 -2.54
CA TYR A 12 1.40 8.95 -2.51
C TYR A 12 2.17 8.83 -3.83
N ARG A 13 1.52 9.13 -4.95
CA ARG A 13 2.23 9.13 -6.24
C ARG A 13 3.34 10.18 -6.27
N LEU A 14 3.07 11.33 -5.65
CA LEU A 14 4.05 12.41 -5.58
C LEU A 14 5.20 12.05 -4.64
N TYR A 15 4.87 11.48 -3.49
CA TYR A 15 5.88 11.11 -2.50
C TYR A 15 6.82 10.03 -2.99
N LEU A 16 6.32 9.09 -3.74
CA LEU A 16 7.10 7.93 -4.20
C LEU A 16 7.65 8.11 -5.62
N GLY A 17 7.10 9.06 -6.38
CA GLY A 17 7.54 9.30 -7.75
C GLY A 17 7.09 8.25 -8.76
N ILE A 18 6.16 7.39 -8.37
CA ILE A 18 5.61 6.36 -9.25
C ILE A 18 4.10 6.26 -9.01
N ASP A 19 3.35 5.81 -10.02
CA ASP A 19 1.92 5.60 -9.86
C ASP A 19 1.55 4.12 -9.80
N ARG A 20 2.42 3.23 -10.28
CA ARG A 20 2.17 1.79 -10.21
C ARG A 20 3.47 1.02 -10.37
N LEU A 21 3.44 -0.22 -9.91
CA LEU A 21 4.53 -1.16 -10.11
C LEU A 21 3.97 -2.59 -10.09
N SER A 22 4.76 -3.52 -10.61
CA SER A 22 4.43 -4.94 -10.53
C SER A 22 5.28 -5.59 -9.46
N LEU A 23 4.69 -6.55 -8.75
CA LEU A 23 5.48 -7.38 -7.85
C LEU A 23 4.90 -8.79 -7.81
N GLU A 24 5.67 -9.71 -7.27
CA GLU A 24 5.26 -11.10 -7.16
C GLU A 24 5.15 -11.47 -5.69
N ALA A 25 4.04 -12.09 -5.33
CA ALA A 25 3.80 -12.54 -3.97
C ALA A 25 2.74 -13.65 -3.98
N ASP A 26 2.81 -14.54 -3.00
CA ASP A 26 1.84 -15.62 -2.88
C ASP A 26 0.58 -15.16 -2.15
N ASP A 27 0.74 -14.30 -1.17
CA ASP A 27 -0.40 -13.83 -0.39
C ASP A 27 -0.26 -12.35 -0.05
N LEU A 28 -1.32 -11.80 0.52
CA LEU A 28 -1.40 -10.39 0.86
C LEU A 28 -0.33 -9.98 1.86
N GLY A 29 -0.08 -10.81 2.88
CA GLY A 29 0.93 -10.50 3.88
C GLY A 29 2.32 -10.32 3.29
N GLU A 30 2.67 -11.19 2.34
CA GLU A 30 3.94 -11.10 1.64
C GLU A 30 4.03 -9.84 0.80
N ALA A 31 2.94 -9.48 0.09
CA ALA A 31 2.90 -8.27 -0.72
C ALA A 31 3.04 -7.03 0.16
N LEU A 32 2.33 -6.99 1.29
CA LEU A 32 2.41 -5.86 2.20
C LEU A 32 3.81 -5.70 2.81
N ALA A 33 4.45 -6.81 3.13
CA ALA A 33 5.81 -6.78 3.66
C ALA A 33 6.79 -6.22 2.63
N GLN A 34 6.66 -6.61 1.37
CA GLN A 34 7.50 -6.06 0.30
C GLN A 34 7.31 -4.56 0.14
N MET A 35 6.06 -4.09 0.23
CA MET A 35 5.78 -2.67 0.09
C MET A 35 6.32 -1.88 1.28
N GLU A 36 6.19 -2.40 2.48
CA GLU A 36 6.74 -1.74 3.67
C GLU A 36 8.26 -1.61 3.54
N GLU A 37 8.93 -2.67 3.08
CA GLU A 37 10.37 -2.65 2.91
C GLU A 37 10.81 -1.62 1.87
N ARG A 38 10.08 -1.50 0.77
CA ARG A 38 10.44 -0.59 -0.33
C ARG A 38 10.02 0.84 -0.09
N PHE A 39 8.85 1.07 0.50
CA PHE A 39 8.21 2.39 0.50
C PHE A 39 7.83 2.90 1.88
N GLY A 40 7.74 2.05 2.89
CA GLY A 40 7.24 2.44 4.19
C GLY A 40 8.00 3.59 4.81
N SER A 41 9.31 3.48 4.84
CA SER A 41 10.17 4.54 5.42
C SER A 41 10.02 5.85 4.66
N ARG A 42 9.95 5.79 3.35
CA ARG A 42 9.83 6.98 2.52
C ARG A 42 8.50 7.69 2.76
N LEU A 43 7.42 6.93 2.86
CA LEU A 43 6.11 7.51 3.15
C LEU A 43 6.08 8.16 4.53
N ARG A 44 6.62 7.49 5.55
CA ARG A 44 6.68 8.05 6.90
C ARG A 44 7.50 9.32 6.93
N GLU A 45 8.63 9.34 6.23
CA GLU A 45 9.49 10.50 6.15
C GLU A 45 8.79 11.69 5.49
N GLN A 46 8.10 11.45 4.38
CA GLN A 46 7.36 12.50 3.69
C GLN A 46 6.21 13.06 4.55
N LEU A 47 5.53 12.19 5.27
CA LEU A 47 4.46 12.62 6.17
C LEU A 47 5.01 13.41 7.35
N GLN A 48 6.16 12.99 7.88
CA GLN A 48 6.82 13.71 8.97
C GLN A 48 7.20 15.12 8.58
N MET A 49 7.65 15.30 7.34
CA MET A 49 7.99 16.64 6.82
C MET A 49 6.78 17.56 6.81
N ARG A 50 5.59 17.03 6.87
CA ARG A 50 4.34 17.80 6.89
C ARG A 50 3.68 17.81 8.27
N GLY A 51 4.45 17.44 9.30
CA GLY A 51 3.99 17.51 10.67
C GLY A 51 3.20 16.28 11.14
N ILE A 52 3.18 15.22 10.35
CA ILE A 52 2.48 13.99 10.73
C ILE A 52 3.52 12.94 11.10
N GLU A 53 3.60 12.63 12.39
CA GLU A 53 4.53 11.61 12.86
C GLU A 53 3.81 10.28 13.00
N LEU A 54 4.33 9.28 12.28
CA LEU A 54 3.78 7.93 12.29
C LEU A 54 4.92 6.94 12.51
N ASP A 55 4.75 6.04 13.45
CA ASP A 55 5.71 4.95 13.71
C ASP A 55 5.13 3.59 13.32
N GLN A 56 3.95 3.59 12.72
CA GLN A 56 3.29 2.38 12.26
C GLN A 56 3.76 1.98 10.88
N LYS A 57 3.46 0.76 10.48
CA LYS A 57 3.69 0.32 9.11
C LYS A 57 2.73 1.01 8.16
N MET A 58 3.15 1.17 6.90
CA MET A 58 2.30 1.85 5.91
C MET A 58 0.94 1.18 5.75
N GLN A 59 0.86 -0.12 5.94
CA GLN A 59 -0.41 -0.83 5.84
C GLN A 59 -1.40 -0.44 6.93
N ASP A 60 -0.90 0.07 8.06
CA ASP A 60 -1.75 0.43 9.19
C ASP A 60 -2.28 1.86 9.09
N PHE A 61 -1.58 2.75 8.38
CA PHE A 61 -2.07 4.12 8.24
C PHE A 61 -2.60 4.45 6.85
N SER A 62 -2.53 3.51 5.92
CA SER A 62 -3.04 3.71 4.56
C SER A 62 -4.35 2.98 4.35
N LEU A 63 -5.15 3.47 3.39
CA LEU A 63 -6.32 2.74 2.92
C LEU A 63 -5.89 1.84 1.77
N ILE A 64 -6.06 0.54 1.92
CA ILE A 64 -5.62 -0.42 0.92
C ILE A 64 -6.79 -1.29 0.50
N LEU A 65 -7.01 -1.37 -0.82
CA LEU A 65 -8.04 -2.22 -1.40
C LEU A 65 -7.39 -3.28 -2.29
N LEU A 66 -7.83 -4.51 -2.14
CA LEU A 66 -7.43 -5.60 -3.04
C LEU A 66 -8.61 -5.91 -3.95
N ASP A 67 -8.42 -5.65 -5.24
CA ASP A 67 -9.47 -5.84 -6.26
C ASP A 67 -10.78 -5.17 -5.84
N GLY A 68 -10.66 -3.98 -5.21
CA GLY A 68 -11.81 -3.19 -4.82
C GLY A 68 -12.35 -3.45 -3.42
N ILE A 69 -11.78 -4.40 -2.69
CA ILE A 69 -12.22 -4.74 -1.34
C ILE A 69 -11.19 -4.29 -0.32
N ASN A 70 -11.63 -3.56 0.69
CA ASN A 70 -10.74 -3.12 1.77
C ASN A 70 -10.11 -4.36 2.41
N ILE A 71 -8.78 -4.35 2.53
CA ILE A 71 -8.06 -5.53 3.04
C ILE A 71 -8.46 -5.91 4.47
N ARG A 72 -8.99 -4.97 5.23
CA ARG A 72 -9.48 -5.24 6.59
C ARG A 72 -10.72 -6.12 6.60
N ASN A 73 -11.42 -6.19 5.47
CA ASN A 73 -12.64 -6.99 5.33
C ASN A 73 -12.39 -8.31 4.61
N LEU A 74 -11.15 -8.61 4.25
CA LEU A 74 -10.84 -9.81 3.53
C LEU A 74 -10.77 -11.03 4.44
N VAL A 75 -11.40 -12.11 4.02
CA VAL A 75 -11.29 -13.42 4.66
C VAL A 75 -10.17 -14.21 3.97
N GLU A 76 -10.13 -14.15 2.64
CA GLU A 76 -9.14 -14.85 1.84
C GLU A 76 -7.99 -13.90 1.52
N THR A 77 -6.76 -14.28 1.89
CA THR A 77 -5.58 -13.46 1.69
C THR A 77 -4.69 -13.92 0.54
N LYS A 78 -5.06 -15.01 -0.13
CA LYS A 78 -4.30 -15.52 -1.24
C LYS A 78 -4.47 -14.63 -2.47
N LEU A 79 -3.35 -14.29 -3.10
CA LEU A 79 -3.39 -13.41 -4.27
C LEU A 79 -3.59 -14.24 -5.54
N ARG A 80 -4.22 -13.61 -6.53
CA ARG A 80 -4.45 -14.20 -7.84
C ARG A 80 -3.61 -13.47 -8.86
N GLU A 81 -3.25 -14.17 -9.92
CA GLU A 81 -2.58 -13.55 -11.06
C GLU A 81 -3.43 -12.39 -11.58
N GLY A 82 -2.81 -11.22 -11.73
CA GLY A 82 -3.51 -10.03 -12.21
C GLY A 82 -4.25 -9.23 -11.14
N SER A 83 -4.20 -9.63 -9.88
CA SER A 83 -4.80 -8.85 -8.80
C SER A 83 -4.19 -7.45 -8.73
N VAL A 84 -4.97 -6.48 -8.28
CA VAL A 84 -4.53 -5.10 -8.15
C VAL A 84 -4.70 -4.65 -6.70
N LEU A 85 -3.61 -4.15 -6.12
CA LEU A 85 -3.64 -3.50 -4.82
C LEU A 85 -3.70 -1.99 -5.05
N HIS A 86 -4.74 -1.36 -4.53
CA HIS A 86 -4.93 0.08 -4.61
C HIS A 86 -4.57 0.70 -3.27
N ILE A 87 -3.61 1.61 -3.26
CA ILE A 87 -3.10 2.19 -2.02
C ILE A 87 -3.34 3.68 -2.00
N PHE A 88 -4.12 4.12 -1.02
CA PHE A 88 -4.51 5.51 -0.85
C PHE A 88 -3.91 6.08 0.44
N PRO A 89 -3.60 7.37 0.46
CA PRO A 89 -3.17 8.00 1.72
C PRO A 89 -4.31 7.97 2.73
N PRO A 90 -3.99 8.12 4.03
CA PRO A 90 -5.04 8.20 5.04
C PRO A 90 -5.93 9.39 4.73
N SER A 91 -7.23 9.23 4.98
CA SER A 91 -8.18 10.28 4.74
C SER A 91 -7.95 11.41 5.73
N ALA A 92 -7.65 12.60 5.22
CA ALA A 92 -7.46 13.77 6.08
C ALA A 92 -8.81 14.19 6.65
N GLY A 93 -8.89 14.25 7.97
CA GLY A 93 -10.11 14.67 8.64
C GLY A 93 -11.16 13.61 8.72
N GLY A 94 -10.83 12.39 8.47
CA GLY A 94 -11.83 11.34 8.60
C GLY A 94 -11.35 10.04 8.07
#